data_f4405bf525efc564c9eedcec8fb644f3
#
_entry.id   f4405bf525efc564c9eedcec8fb644f3
#
_cell.length_a   1.000
_cell.length_b   1.000
_cell.length_c   1.000
_cell.angle_alpha   90.00
_cell.angle_beta   90.00
_cell.angle_gamma   90.00
#
_symmetry.space_group_name_H-M   'P 1'
#
loop_
_entity.id
_entity.type
_entity.pdbx_description
1 polymer ?
#
loop_
_entity_poly.entity_id
_entity_poly.type
_entity_poly.pdbx_seq_one_letter_code
_entity_poly.pdbx_strand_id
1 'polypeptide(L)'
;KIYDFFKRHYFYKKLIDDIFLEKKISLHQQNKINNILLINNWLLENINPITQGETIIDFHPITIINRAKATSDQFNDLYSILLVYNKYESFYKFISYNNISYPFTFVKIDNYWTIIDPYNGFYFVKDNNLASVNDIKNNNFKILSLHKTNDNKNYIFFDTLVNEDILKNKINKIFINFDTKDVIDSKHKYKRGGRSYLQDPINRIKYEILKIFNII
;
A
#
# COMPACT_ATOMS: atom_id res chain seq x y z
N LYS A 1 27.28 -0.64 -1.11
CA LYS A 1 25.99 -1.31 -1.45
C LYS A 1 25.40 -2.11 -0.29
N ILE A 2 26.14 -3.04 0.34
CA ILE A 2 25.65 -3.82 1.51
C ILE A 2 25.35 -2.91 2.70
N TYR A 3 26.26 -1.99 3.02
CA TYR A 3 26.10 -1.02 4.09
C TYR A 3 24.86 -0.13 3.89
N ASP A 4 24.64 0.41 2.68
CA ASP A 4 23.47 1.25 2.35
C ASP A 4 22.16 0.47 2.48
N PHE A 5 22.22 -0.83 2.22
CA PHE A 5 21.11 -1.72 2.35
C PHE A 5 20.69 -1.93 3.83
N PHE A 6 21.66 -2.21 4.72
CA PHE A 6 21.40 -2.32 6.16
C PHE A 6 20.98 -0.99 6.79
N LYS A 7 21.55 0.14 6.33
CA LYS A 7 21.16 1.47 6.77
C LYS A 7 19.69 1.76 6.44
N ARG A 8 19.23 1.41 5.24
CA ARG A 8 17.83 1.53 4.83
C ARG A 8 16.92 0.61 5.66
N HIS A 9 17.34 -0.62 5.89
CA HIS A 9 16.59 -1.55 6.73
C HIS A 9 16.38 -0.99 8.14
N TYR A 10 17.45 -0.53 8.77
CA TYR A 10 17.38 0.07 10.09
C TYR A 10 16.45 1.29 10.11
N PHE A 11 16.52 2.14 9.09
CA PHE A 11 15.68 3.32 8.95
C PHE A 11 14.19 2.96 8.91
N TYR A 12 13.77 2.04 8.05
CA TYR A 12 12.36 1.67 7.96
C TYR A 12 11.86 0.96 9.22
N LYS A 13 12.70 0.11 9.82
CA LYS A 13 12.33 -0.54 11.07
C LYS A 13 12.12 0.49 12.18
N LYS A 14 13.04 1.43 12.34
CA LYS A 14 12.92 2.51 13.31
C LYS A 14 11.68 3.37 13.03
N LEU A 15 11.43 3.72 11.77
CA LEU A 15 10.26 4.51 11.40
C LEU A 15 8.95 3.81 11.81
N ILE A 16 8.83 2.50 11.60
CA ILE A 16 7.68 1.74 12.05
C ILE A 16 7.56 1.80 13.58
N ASP A 17 8.64 1.57 14.30
CA ASP A 17 8.64 1.65 15.76
C ASP A 17 8.19 3.05 16.23
N ASP A 18 8.69 4.12 15.61
CA ASP A 18 8.33 5.50 15.93
C ASP A 18 6.83 5.79 15.64
N ILE A 19 6.27 5.33 14.53
CA ILE A 19 4.84 5.45 14.19
C ILE A 19 3.96 4.85 15.30
N PHE A 20 4.32 3.69 15.82
CA PHE A 20 3.57 3.03 16.88
C PHE A 20 3.77 3.69 18.26
N LEU A 21 4.96 4.19 18.54
CA LEU A 21 5.26 4.91 19.79
C LEU A 21 4.53 6.23 19.88
N GLU A 22 4.48 7.03 18.81
CA GLU A 22 3.74 8.31 18.78
C GLU A 22 2.27 8.16 19.16
N LYS A 23 1.65 7.07 18.74
CA LYS A 23 0.23 6.79 19.04
C LYS A 23 0.02 6.08 20.39
N LYS A 24 1.09 5.89 21.21
CA LYS A 24 1.06 5.19 22.51
C LYS A 24 0.42 3.80 22.45
N ILE A 25 0.66 3.10 21.38
CA ILE A 25 -0.01 1.83 21.09
C ILE A 25 1.01 0.70 21.29
N SER A 26 0.74 -0.24 22.19
CA SER A 26 1.61 -1.41 22.35
C SER A 26 1.47 -2.34 21.16
N LEU A 27 2.58 -2.71 20.55
CA LEU A 27 2.65 -3.62 19.38
C LEU A 27 1.99 -4.99 19.62
N HIS A 28 1.79 -5.38 20.88
CA HIS A 28 1.24 -6.70 21.25
C HIS A 28 -0.28 -6.75 21.44
N GLN A 29 -0.97 -5.61 21.50
CA GLN A 29 -2.41 -5.56 21.84
C GLN A 29 -3.33 -5.20 20.66
N GLN A 30 -2.81 -5.09 19.41
CA GLN A 30 -3.58 -4.51 18.33
C GLN A 30 -4.19 -5.52 17.39
N ASN A 31 -5.44 -5.20 17.02
CA ASN A 31 -6.09 -5.77 15.86
C ASN A 31 -5.23 -5.45 14.60
N LYS A 32 -4.95 -6.46 13.77
CA LYS A 32 -4.16 -6.34 12.53
C LYS A 32 -4.67 -5.20 11.63
N ILE A 33 -5.97 -5.00 11.59
CA ILE A 33 -6.63 -3.95 10.80
C ILE A 33 -6.19 -2.57 11.28
N ASN A 34 -6.20 -2.34 12.60
CA ASN A 34 -5.80 -1.06 13.18
C ASN A 34 -4.35 -0.72 12.85
N ASN A 35 -3.44 -1.70 12.87
CA ASN A 35 -2.04 -1.48 12.52
C ASN A 35 -1.87 -1.08 11.05
N ILE A 36 -2.57 -1.74 10.15
CA ILE A 36 -2.57 -1.45 8.72
C ILE A 36 -3.08 -0.02 8.47
N LEU A 37 -4.21 0.35 9.08
CA LEU A 37 -4.81 1.67 8.93
C LEU A 37 -3.98 2.77 9.62
N LEU A 38 -3.32 2.46 10.73
CA LEU A 38 -2.43 3.40 11.42
C LEU A 38 -1.27 3.85 10.55
N ILE A 39 -0.62 2.92 9.85
CA ILE A 39 0.47 3.25 8.93
C ILE A 39 -0.04 4.12 7.78
N ASN A 40 -1.24 3.84 7.26
CA ASN A 40 -1.85 4.68 6.23
C ASN A 40 -2.16 6.09 6.76
N ASN A 41 -2.74 6.18 7.95
CA ASN A 41 -3.03 7.47 8.59
C ASN A 41 -1.76 8.31 8.79
N TRP A 42 -0.67 7.67 9.26
CA TRP A 42 0.63 8.35 9.38
C TRP A 42 1.12 8.89 8.04
N LEU A 43 1.00 8.12 6.97
CA LEU A 43 1.37 8.59 5.62
C LEU A 43 0.55 9.82 5.21
N LEU A 44 -0.75 9.81 5.42
CA LEU A 44 -1.65 10.92 5.09
C LEU A 44 -1.38 12.18 5.92
N GLU A 45 -0.93 12.02 7.15
CA GLU A 45 -0.55 13.13 8.03
C GLU A 45 0.81 13.75 7.65
N ASN A 46 1.76 12.93 7.16
CA ASN A 46 3.16 13.33 7.00
C ASN A 46 3.59 13.53 5.54
N ILE A 47 2.87 12.99 4.56
CA ILE A 47 3.21 13.07 3.15
C ILE A 47 2.09 13.80 2.41
N ASN A 48 2.43 14.89 1.72
CA ASN A 48 1.47 15.63 0.92
C ASN A 48 1.43 15.12 -0.52
N PRO A 49 0.27 15.18 -1.18
CA PRO A 49 0.20 14.97 -2.62
C PRO A 49 1.07 15.97 -3.39
N ILE A 50 1.71 15.51 -4.47
CA ILE A 50 2.42 16.38 -5.39
C ILE A 50 1.40 17.12 -6.24
N THR A 51 1.53 18.44 -6.32
CA THR A 51 0.67 19.28 -7.14
C THR A 51 1.05 19.24 -8.61
N GLN A 52 0.08 19.52 -9.48
CA GLN A 52 0.28 19.51 -10.93
C GLN A 52 1.33 20.56 -11.32
N GLY A 53 2.37 20.14 -12.06
CA GLY A 53 3.48 21.00 -12.48
C GLY A 53 4.77 20.87 -11.67
N GLU A 54 4.76 20.17 -10.54
CA GLU A 54 6.00 19.85 -9.80
C GLU A 54 6.73 18.68 -10.49
N THR A 55 8.01 18.89 -10.81
CA THR A 55 8.87 17.83 -11.38
C THR A 55 9.40 16.92 -10.28
N ILE A 56 9.27 15.61 -10.47
CA ILE A 56 9.77 14.60 -9.55
C ILE A 56 11.08 14.05 -10.12
N ILE A 57 12.17 14.22 -9.38
CA ILE A 57 13.49 13.78 -9.81
C ILE A 57 13.87 12.43 -9.17
N ASP A 58 13.34 12.09 -7.99
CA ASP A 58 13.74 10.91 -7.23
C ASP A 58 12.52 10.15 -6.66
N PHE A 59 12.49 8.86 -6.94
CA PHE A 59 11.45 7.91 -6.52
C PHE A 59 11.86 7.06 -5.31
N HIS A 60 13.03 7.34 -4.71
CA HIS A 60 13.49 6.51 -3.60
C HIS A 60 12.64 6.78 -2.34
N PRO A 61 12.13 5.75 -1.64
CA PRO A 61 11.22 5.92 -0.51
C PRO A 61 11.74 6.82 0.61
N ILE A 62 13.04 6.77 0.94
CA ILE A 62 13.64 7.68 1.93
C ILE A 62 13.57 9.12 1.46
N THR A 63 13.79 9.38 0.18
CA THR A 63 13.68 10.73 -0.38
C THR A 63 12.25 11.23 -0.34
N ILE A 64 11.27 10.36 -0.57
CA ILE A 64 9.84 10.68 -0.43
C ILE A 64 9.53 11.15 1.00
N ILE A 65 10.00 10.38 2.00
CA ILE A 65 9.80 10.74 3.42
C ILE A 65 10.46 12.08 3.73
N ASN A 66 11.71 12.30 3.31
CA ASN A 66 12.46 13.52 3.59
C ASN A 66 11.83 14.78 2.95
N ARG A 67 11.29 14.66 1.73
CA ARG A 67 10.62 15.79 1.06
C ARG A 67 9.16 15.97 1.48
N ALA A 68 8.58 14.98 2.19
CA ALA A 68 7.20 14.99 2.63
C ALA A 68 6.16 15.17 1.49
N LYS A 69 6.49 14.74 0.26
CA LYS A 69 5.62 14.84 -0.92
C LYS A 69 5.74 13.61 -1.81
N ALA A 70 4.60 13.12 -2.35
CA ALA A 70 4.56 11.95 -3.20
C ALA A 70 3.43 11.99 -4.25
N THR A 71 3.62 11.26 -5.34
CA THR A 71 2.57 10.88 -6.29
C THR A 71 1.80 9.66 -5.77
N SER A 72 0.68 9.33 -6.41
CA SER A 72 -0.16 8.19 -6.00
C SER A 72 0.58 6.85 -6.03
N ASP A 73 1.42 6.61 -7.03
CA ASP A 73 2.24 5.39 -7.13
C ASP A 73 3.33 5.35 -6.04
N GLN A 74 3.93 6.48 -5.72
CA GLN A 74 4.91 6.59 -4.66
C GLN A 74 4.30 6.38 -3.27
N PHE A 75 3.07 6.87 -3.03
CA PHE A 75 2.31 6.56 -1.81
C PHE A 75 2.10 5.05 -1.66
N ASN A 76 1.65 4.40 -2.73
CA ASN A 76 1.42 2.96 -2.74
C ASN A 76 2.71 2.16 -2.53
N ASP A 77 3.81 2.56 -3.16
CA ASP A 77 5.13 1.91 -2.98
C ASP A 77 5.60 2.05 -1.54
N LEU A 78 5.62 3.28 -1.00
CA LEU A 78 6.05 3.55 0.37
C LEU A 78 5.17 2.81 1.39
N TYR A 79 3.85 2.84 1.21
CA TYR A 79 2.93 2.14 2.10
C TYR A 79 3.17 0.63 2.10
N SER A 80 3.32 0.03 0.92
CA SER A 80 3.59 -1.40 0.80
C SER A 80 4.91 -1.79 1.48
N ILE A 81 5.94 -0.93 1.40
CA ILE A 81 7.22 -1.13 2.08
C ILE A 81 7.03 -1.11 3.60
N LEU A 82 6.36 -0.09 4.13
CA LEU A 82 6.14 0.04 5.57
C LEU A 82 5.34 -1.14 6.12
N LEU A 83 4.35 -1.63 5.37
CA LEU A 83 3.60 -2.84 5.74
C LEU A 83 4.50 -4.08 5.79
N VAL A 84 5.41 -4.27 4.81
CA VAL A 84 6.38 -5.38 4.83
C VAL A 84 7.30 -5.29 6.03
N TYR A 85 7.76 -4.10 6.40
CA TYR A 85 8.57 -3.89 7.61
C TYR A 85 7.77 -4.11 8.90
N ASN A 86 6.45 -3.94 8.85
CA ASN A 86 5.54 -4.33 9.95
C ASN A 86 5.05 -5.79 9.82
N LYS A 87 5.77 -6.63 9.07
CA LYS A 87 5.56 -8.08 8.92
C LYS A 87 4.28 -8.50 8.19
N TYR A 88 3.65 -7.61 7.43
CA TYR A 88 2.55 -7.97 6.54
C TYR A 88 3.10 -8.36 5.17
N GLU A 89 2.48 -9.35 4.53
CA GLU A 89 2.69 -9.56 3.11
C GLU A 89 1.97 -8.46 2.34
N SER A 90 2.72 -7.64 1.61
CA SER A 90 2.16 -6.51 0.87
C SER A 90 2.93 -6.23 -0.41
N PHE A 91 2.24 -5.67 -1.39
CA PHE A 91 2.79 -5.13 -2.63
C PHE A 91 1.78 -4.13 -3.21
N TYR A 92 2.20 -3.28 -4.14
CA TYR A 92 1.26 -2.48 -4.90
C TYR A 92 1.23 -2.90 -6.37
N LYS A 93 0.10 -2.67 -7.04
CA LYS A 93 -0.09 -2.98 -8.44
C LYS A 93 -0.98 -1.91 -9.09
N PHE A 94 -0.65 -1.56 -10.35
CA PHE A 94 -1.55 -0.79 -11.18
C PHE A 94 -2.66 -1.68 -11.74
N ILE A 95 -3.89 -1.21 -11.65
CA ILE A 95 -5.05 -1.85 -12.25
C ILE A 95 -5.64 -0.88 -13.27
N SER A 96 -5.69 -1.30 -14.51
CA SER A 96 -6.16 -0.47 -15.62
C SER A 96 -7.67 -0.60 -15.80
N TYR A 97 -8.34 0.54 -15.92
CA TYR A 97 -9.76 0.62 -16.24
C TYR A 97 -9.99 1.85 -17.11
N ASN A 98 -10.64 1.70 -18.27
CA ASN A 98 -10.88 2.78 -19.23
C ASN A 98 -9.63 3.58 -19.59
N ASN A 99 -8.52 2.90 -19.91
CA ASN A 99 -7.22 3.49 -20.24
C ASN A 99 -6.56 4.31 -19.11
N ILE A 100 -7.11 4.28 -17.90
CA ILE A 100 -6.53 4.90 -16.71
C ILE A 100 -5.98 3.78 -15.81
N SER A 101 -4.76 3.98 -15.32
CA SER A 101 -4.12 3.04 -14.40
C SER A 101 -4.18 3.56 -12.97
N TYR A 102 -4.79 2.78 -12.09
CA TYR A 102 -4.99 3.09 -10.67
C TYR A 102 -4.03 2.25 -9.83
N PRO A 103 -3.13 2.85 -9.05
CA PRO A 103 -2.31 2.10 -8.12
C PRO A 103 -3.11 1.74 -6.87
N PHE A 104 -3.07 0.47 -6.48
CA PHE A 104 -3.64 -0.02 -5.23
C PHE A 104 -2.61 -0.85 -4.48
N THR A 105 -2.62 -0.74 -3.16
CA THR A 105 -1.83 -1.59 -2.29
C THR A 105 -2.64 -2.81 -1.87
N PHE A 106 -2.05 -3.98 -2.08
CA PHE A 106 -2.57 -5.26 -1.65
C PHE A 106 -1.90 -5.66 -0.34
N VAL A 107 -2.70 -6.10 0.62
CA VAL A 107 -2.24 -6.55 1.93
C VAL A 107 -2.87 -7.90 2.22
N LYS A 108 -2.06 -8.84 2.68
CA LYS A 108 -2.56 -10.15 3.10
C LYS A 108 -2.88 -10.13 4.58
N ILE A 109 -4.11 -10.45 4.90
CA ILE A 109 -4.60 -10.63 6.26
C ILE A 109 -5.02 -12.09 6.39
N ASP A 110 -4.32 -12.82 7.26
CA ASP A 110 -4.52 -14.25 7.44
C ASP A 110 -4.50 -15.01 6.09
N ASN A 111 -5.63 -15.46 5.59
CA ASN A 111 -5.72 -16.26 4.37
C ASN A 111 -6.31 -15.52 3.16
N TYR A 112 -6.57 -14.21 3.26
CA TYR A 112 -7.14 -13.45 2.15
C TYR A 112 -6.37 -12.16 1.87
N TRP A 113 -6.48 -11.69 0.63
CA TRP A 113 -5.97 -10.41 0.21
C TRP A 113 -7.04 -9.34 0.29
N THR A 114 -6.70 -8.21 0.88
CA THR A 114 -7.48 -6.96 0.83
C THR A 114 -6.73 -5.91 0.02
N ILE A 115 -7.41 -4.84 -0.33
CA ILE A 115 -6.84 -3.68 -1.01
C ILE A 115 -7.08 -2.42 -0.21
N ILE A 116 -6.15 -1.48 -0.35
CA ILE A 116 -6.23 -0.16 0.24
C ILE A 116 -5.74 0.85 -0.80
N ASP A 117 -6.38 1.99 -0.85
CA ASP A 117 -5.93 3.16 -1.59
C ASP A 117 -5.28 4.15 -0.59
N PRO A 118 -3.97 4.04 -0.34
CA PRO A 118 -3.33 4.85 0.67
C PRO A 118 -3.26 6.33 0.31
N TYR A 119 -3.26 6.65 -0.98
CA TYR A 119 -3.19 8.03 -1.47
C TYR A 119 -4.47 8.80 -1.22
N ASN A 120 -5.63 8.17 -1.48
CA ASN A 120 -6.93 8.75 -1.21
C ASN A 120 -7.45 8.42 0.19
N GLY A 121 -6.71 7.65 0.98
CA GLY A 121 -7.10 7.23 2.33
C GLY A 121 -8.31 6.30 2.37
N PHE A 122 -8.66 5.65 1.25
CA PHE A 122 -9.81 4.74 1.18
C PHE A 122 -9.43 3.32 1.54
N TYR A 123 -10.31 2.69 2.30
CA TYR A 123 -10.28 1.27 2.60
C TYR A 123 -11.68 0.67 2.53
N PHE A 124 -11.75 -0.62 2.32
CA PHE A 124 -12.98 -1.32 2.01
C PHE A 124 -13.31 -2.30 3.14
N VAL A 125 -14.55 -2.28 3.60
CA VAL A 125 -14.99 -3.08 4.75
C VAL A 125 -16.21 -3.91 4.43
N LYS A 126 -16.28 -5.07 5.07
CA LYS A 126 -17.43 -5.97 5.13
C LYS A 126 -17.50 -6.55 6.54
N ASP A 127 -18.70 -6.51 7.15
CA ASP A 127 -18.96 -7.09 8.46
C ASP A 127 -17.90 -6.71 9.53
N ASN A 128 -17.55 -5.41 9.59
CA ASN A 128 -16.55 -4.81 10.49
C ASN A 128 -15.09 -5.30 10.27
N ASN A 129 -14.82 -6.03 9.19
CA ASN A 129 -13.47 -6.43 8.78
C ASN A 129 -13.07 -5.76 7.47
N LEU A 130 -11.79 -5.79 7.12
CA LEU A 130 -11.38 -5.39 5.78
C LEU A 130 -11.93 -6.37 4.76
N ALA A 131 -12.58 -5.83 3.72
CA ALA A 131 -13.17 -6.63 2.66
C ALA A 131 -12.07 -7.34 1.84
N SER A 132 -12.30 -8.60 1.51
CA SER A 132 -11.43 -9.32 0.60
C SER A 132 -11.56 -8.78 -0.84
N VAL A 133 -10.57 -9.05 -1.68
CA VAL A 133 -10.66 -8.75 -3.12
C VAL A 133 -11.90 -9.40 -3.74
N ASN A 134 -12.28 -10.60 -3.29
CA ASN A 134 -13.49 -11.27 -3.77
C ASN A 134 -14.77 -10.56 -3.33
N ASP A 135 -14.80 -10.03 -2.11
CA ASP A 135 -15.96 -9.23 -1.64
C ASP A 135 -16.13 -7.97 -2.50
N ILE A 136 -15.01 -7.33 -2.88
CA ILE A 136 -15.02 -6.15 -3.73
C ILE A 136 -15.51 -6.50 -5.14
N LYS A 137 -15.04 -7.59 -5.72
CA LYS A 137 -15.51 -8.11 -7.01
C LYS A 137 -17.02 -8.38 -7.01
N ASN A 138 -17.54 -8.91 -5.92
CA ASN A 138 -18.95 -9.25 -5.76
C ASN A 138 -19.82 -8.05 -5.30
N ASN A 139 -19.26 -6.84 -5.28
CA ASN A 139 -19.93 -5.62 -4.82
C ASN A 139 -20.46 -5.67 -3.38
N ASN A 140 -19.88 -6.55 -2.54
CA ASN A 140 -20.26 -6.77 -1.15
C ASN A 140 -19.27 -6.09 -0.19
N PHE A 141 -19.25 -4.76 -0.21
CA PHE A 141 -18.37 -3.95 0.63
C PHE A 141 -18.95 -2.55 0.84
N LYS A 142 -18.42 -1.84 1.84
CA LYS A 142 -18.58 -0.42 2.06
C LYS A 142 -17.23 0.27 1.93
N ILE A 143 -17.23 1.53 1.51
CA ILE A 143 -16.03 2.36 1.43
C ILE A 143 -15.97 3.21 2.69
N LEU A 144 -14.83 3.21 3.35
CA LEU A 144 -14.52 4.10 4.46
C LEU A 144 -13.29 4.93 4.14
N SER A 145 -13.21 6.12 4.73
CA SER A 145 -12.09 7.04 4.55
C SER A 145 -11.40 7.33 5.88
N LEU A 146 -10.08 7.40 5.84
CA LEU A 146 -9.26 7.89 6.97
C LEU A 146 -9.26 9.42 7.06
N HIS A 147 -9.68 10.13 6.01
CA HIS A 147 -9.78 11.59 6.05
C HIS A 147 -10.96 12.04 6.88
N LYS A 148 -10.70 13.00 7.76
CA LYS A 148 -11.77 13.78 8.36
C LYS A 148 -12.39 14.63 7.26
N THR A 149 -13.71 14.70 7.21
CA THR A 149 -14.55 15.35 6.21
C THR A 149 -14.25 16.83 5.92
N ASN A 150 -13.27 17.44 6.59
CA ASN A 150 -12.94 18.87 6.49
C ASN A 150 -11.59 19.16 5.81
N ASP A 151 -10.84 18.14 5.37
CA ASP A 151 -9.59 18.38 4.68
C ASP A 151 -9.84 18.63 3.19
N ASN A 152 -9.76 19.89 2.76
CA ASN A 152 -9.80 20.34 1.35
C ASN A 152 -8.58 19.84 0.52
N LYS A 153 -8.08 18.63 0.77
CA LYS A 153 -7.03 18.03 -0.06
C LYS A 153 -7.66 17.57 -1.37
N ASN A 154 -7.25 18.18 -2.46
CA ASN A 154 -7.68 17.83 -3.81
C ASN A 154 -7.25 16.41 -4.17
N TYR A 155 -8.16 15.47 -4.07
CA TYR A 155 -7.95 14.08 -4.48
C TYR A 155 -8.08 13.97 -6.00
N ILE A 156 -6.96 13.80 -6.68
CA ILE A 156 -6.87 13.85 -8.15
C ILE A 156 -7.58 12.66 -8.82
N PHE A 157 -7.76 11.54 -8.12
CA PHE A 157 -8.30 10.33 -8.74
C PHE A 157 -9.79 10.08 -8.49
N PHE A 158 -10.31 10.57 -7.37
CA PHE A 158 -11.72 10.45 -7.06
C PHE A 158 -12.21 11.83 -6.65
N ASP A 159 -13.10 12.38 -7.45
CA ASP A 159 -13.76 13.65 -7.13
C ASP A 159 -14.48 13.47 -5.79
N THR A 160 -14.03 14.14 -4.75
CA THR A 160 -14.52 13.97 -3.37
C THR A 160 -16.00 14.33 -3.19
N LEU A 161 -16.58 14.94 -4.20
CA LEU A 161 -18.03 15.22 -4.30
C LEU A 161 -18.84 14.05 -4.89
N VAL A 162 -18.17 12.93 -5.22
CA VAL A 162 -18.86 11.78 -5.82
C VAL A 162 -19.62 11.02 -4.76
N ASN A 163 -20.89 10.80 -5.01
CA ASN A 163 -21.78 9.93 -4.26
C ASN A 163 -21.10 8.56 -4.01
N GLU A 164 -21.19 8.05 -2.77
CA GLU A 164 -20.58 6.76 -2.36
C GLU A 164 -20.95 5.63 -3.32
N ASP A 165 -22.18 5.59 -3.83
CA ASP A 165 -22.64 4.57 -4.77
C ASP A 165 -21.91 4.65 -6.13
N ILE A 166 -21.60 5.85 -6.62
CA ILE A 166 -20.84 6.04 -7.86
C ILE A 166 -19.41 5.57 -7.66
N LEU A 167 -18.80 5.91 -6.54
CA LEU A 167 -17.45 5.46 -6.20
C LEU A 167 -17.40 3.94 -6.04
N LYS A 168 -18.36 3.37 -5.33
CA LYS A 168 -18.49 1.93 -5.14
C LYS A 168 -18.61 1.18 -6.46
N ASN A 169 -19.49 1.68 -7.37
CA ASN A 169 -19.65 1.10 -8.70
C ASN A 169 -18.37 1.21 -9.54
N LYS A 170 -17.65 2.33 -9.45
CA LYS A 170 -16.37 2.50 -10.14
C LYS A 170 -15.32 1.51 -9.64
N ILE A 171 -15.16 1.37 -8.32
CA ILE A 171 -14.24 0.41 -7.71
C ILE A 171 -14.61 -1.02 -8.11
N ASN A 172 -15.88 -1.40 -8.03
CA ASN A 172 -16.34 -2.72 -8.46
C ASN A 172 -15.97 -2.99 -9.93
N LYS A 173 -16.22 -2.05 -10.84
CA LYS A 173 -15.87 -2.17 -12.27
C LYS A 173 -14.38 -2.31 -12.50
N ILE A 174 -13.54 -1.65 -11.71
CA ILE A 174 -12.07 -1.79 -11.76
C ILE A 174 -11.66 -3.23 -11.40
N PHE A 175 -12.33 -3.84 -10.42
CA PHE A 175 -11.93 -5.14 -9.88
C PHE A 175 -12.71 -6.34 -10.44
N ILE A 176 -13.82 -6.15 -11.15
CA ILE A 176 -14.69 -7.25 -11.62
C ILE A 176 -13.93 -8.30 -12.44
N ASN A 177 -13.00 -7.86 -13.29
CA ASN A 177 -12.20 -8.73 -14.13
C ASN A 177 -10.81 -9.05 -13.53
N PHE A 178 -10.55 -8.62 -12.28
CA PHE A 178 -9.27 -8.84 -11.66
C PHE A 178 -9.11 -10.29 -11.24
N ASP A 179 -8.08 -10.96 -11.77
CA ASP A 179 -7.78 -12.32 -11.35
C ASP A 179 -6.92 -12.34 -10.08
N THR A 180 -7.49 -12.86 -9.00
CA THR A 180 -6.79 -13.03 -7.73
C THR A 180 -5.63 -14.00 -7.83
N LYS A 181 -5.69 -15.00 -8.74
CA LYS A 181 -4.58 -15.94 -8.98
C LYS A 181 -3.38 -15.21 -9.57
N ASP A 182 -3.60 -14.27 -10.48
CA ASP A 182 -2.53 -13.44 -11.05
C ASP A 182 -1.79 -12.63 -9.98
N VAL A 183 -2.48 -12.19 -8.93
CA VAL A 183 -1.86 -11.48 -7.80
C VAL A 183 -0.96 -12.43 -7.00
N ILE A 184 -1.45 -13.63 -6.70
CA ILE A 184 -0.72 -14.65 -5.95
C ILE A 184 0.47 -15.16 -6.79
N ASP A 185 0.23 -15.45 -8.06
CA ASP A 185 1.28 -15.94 -8.98
C ASP A 185 2.33 -14.87 -9.29
N SER A 186 1.96 -13.58 -9.36
CA SER A 186 2.94 -12.51 -9.55
C SER A 186 3.87 -12.36 -8.34
N LYS A 187 3.40 -12.72 -7.15
CA LYS A 187 4.21 -12.78 -5.93
C LYS A 187 5.30 -13.86 -6.02
N HIS A 188 4.99 -15.01 -6.62
CA HIS A 188 5.92 -16.13 -6.74
C HIS A 188 6.78 -16.06 -8.01
N LYS A 189 6.35 -15.34 -9.03
CA LYS A 189 7.14 -15.09 -10.23
C LYS A 189 8.05 -13.86 -10.03
N TYR A 190 9.15 -14.06 -9.32
CA TYR A 190 10.25 -13.08 -9.14
C TYR A 190 10.69 -12.36 -10.43
N LYS A 191 10.23 -12.81 -11.59
CA LYS A 191 10.58 -12.27 -12.91
C LYS A 191 9.87 -10.95 -13.27
N ARG A 192 8.87 -10.48 -12.50
CA ARG A 192 8.09 -9.28 -12.85
C ARG A 192 7.89 -8.32 -11.67
N GLY A 193 8.99 -7.85 -11.07
CA GLY A 193 8.96 -6.58 -10.35
C GLY A 193 8.14 -6.51 -9.05
N GLY A 194 8.04 -7.57 -8.28
CA GLY A 194 7.55 -7.51 -6.89
C GLY A 194 8.54 -6.76 -5.99
N ARG A 195 8.66 -5.45 -6.20
CA ARG A 195 9.66 -4.60 -5.52
C ARG A 195 9.54 -4.65 -4.00
N SER A 196 8.32 -4.70 -3.46
CA SER A 196 8.07 -4.65 -2.02
C SER A 196 8.60 -5.88 -1.28
N TYR A 197 8.43 -7.09 -1.83
CA TYR A 197 8.98 -8.30 -1.22
C TYR A 197 10.51 -8.32 -1.20
N LEU A 198 11.15 -7.79 -2.25
CA LEU A 198 12.61 -7.70 -2.35
C LEU A 198 13.21 -6.52 -1.56
N GLN A 199 12.39 -5.70 -0.96
CA GLN A 199 12.86 -4.59 -0.12
C GLN A 199 13.17 -5.03 1.32
N ASP A 200 12.62 -6.16 1.76
CA ASP A 200 13.11 -6.81 2.97
C ASP A 200 14.52 -7.39 2.72
N PRO A 201 15.55 -6.97 3.48
CA PRO A 201 16.92 -7.41 3.31
C PRO A 201 17.11 -8.92 3.38
N ILE A 202 16.40 -9.57 4.29
CA ILE A 202 16.55 -11.01 4.51
C ILE A 202 15.98 -11.78 3.30
N ASN A 203 14.81 -11.38 2.83
CA ASN A 203 14.20 -11.98 1.66
C ASN A 203 15.02 -11.72 0.39
N ARG A 204 15.64 -10.55 0.26
CA ARG A 204 16.51 -10.23 -0.87
C ARG A 204 17.80 -11.05 -0.85
N ILE A 205 18.45 -11.17 0.30
CA ILE A 205 19.65 -12.03 0.43
C ILE A 205 19.30 -13.48 0.10
N LYS A 206 18.19 -13.98 0.64
CA LYS A 206 17.69 -15.32 0.34
C LYS A 206 17.45 -15.50 -1.17
N TYR A 207 16.82 -14.54 -1.83
CA TYR A 207 16.60 -14.56 -3.27
C TYR A 207 17.93 -14.59 -4.07
N GLU A 208 18.89 -13.72 -3.74
CA GLU A 208 20.16 -13.68 -4.44
C GLU A 208 20.96 -15.00 -4.23
N ILE A 209 20.90 -15.59 -3.03
CA ILE A 209 21.50 -16.91 -2.78
C ILE A 209 20.84 -17.99 -3.64
N LEU A 210 19.50 -18.07 -3.66
CA LEU A 210 18.78 -19.07 -4.44
C LEU A 210 19.02 -18.91 -5.95
N LYS A 211 19.22 -17.68 -6.42
CA LYS A 211 19.58 -17.38 -7.81
C LYS A 211 20.97 -17.87 -8.16
N ILE A 212 21.95 -17.71 -7.24
CA ILE A 212 23.33 -18.23 -7.44
C ILE A 212 23.32 -19.75 -7.61
N PHE A 213 22.44 -20.44 -6.90
CA PHE A 213 22.31 -21.90 -6.97
C PHE A 213 21.35 -22.38 -8.07
N ASN A 214 20.85 -21.49 -8.94
CA ASN A 214 19.87 -21.81 -10.01
C ASN A 214 18.62 -22.54 -9.50
N ILE A 215 18.17 -22.25 -8.28
CA ILE A 215 16.98 -22.85 -7.65
C ILE A 215 15.70 -22.07 -8.05
N ILE A 216 15.85 -20.82 -8.50
CA ILE A 216 14.79 -19.92 -8.99
C ILE A 216 15.23 -19.20 -10.24
#